data_13719590d241303924a176f06ed812d6
#
_entry.id   13719590d241303924a176f06ed812d6
#
_cell.length_a   1.000
_cell.length_b   1.000
_cell.length_c   1.000
_cell.angle_alpha   90.00
_cell.angle_beta   90.00
_cell.angle_gamma   90.00
#
_symmetry.space_group_name_H-M   'P 1'
#
loop_
_entity.id
_entity.type
_entity.pdbx_description
1 polymer ?
#
loop_
_entity_poly.entity_id
_entity_poly.type
_entity_poly.pdbx_seq_one_letter_code
_entity_poly.pdbx_strand_id
1 'polypeptide(L)'
;MTLKEYLKLNFENGEAYIRRDRISQIKEVDGIIFDCDGVLIDIRESYNKAISKSAAYILEKITGFPFPEDLFSNEIIHLFRATGGFNDDWDTVYGIVMFTLSKMPSEIRKHLTTFIEEAGFKNSPISRLRFIENCWKRIEANTLDARFFSELVKDLKDFIKILDSTGRRSVDENLLKIHEQDADFQHFHTLLKRFLNSKEIGRSVIATVFEELFCGARLFKEIYGINPRINMGPGLIENERLIVKPKHLDSLISILGRKNLGIASGSRRRSAEYILGELIKKFNPKSLVFAEDVEAAERLLKKPLKKPHPYSLLKAAEGFGKVRSIIYIGDSMEDAIMASRARDETRRVIFAGVYRYTIFEEEMLRIFLKYRCDIILPTVNELPSILEMLGRRKN
;
A
#
# COMPACT_ATOMS: atom_id res chain seq x y z
N MET A 1 26.17 -8.41 14.96
CA MET A 1 25.10 -7.77 15.71
C MET A 1 24.59 -8.76 16.75
N THR A 2 24.67 -8.47 18.02
CA THR A 2 24.46 -9.47 19.07
C THR A 2 23.00 -9.46 19.52
N LEU A 3 22.28 -10.55 19.32
CA LEU A 3 20.98 -10.87 19.93
C LEU A 3 20.97 -10.66 21.48
N LYS A 4 22.15 -10.49 22.09
CA LYS A 4 22.34 -10.16 23.52
C LYS A 4 21.66 -8.87 23.96
N GLU A 5 21.42 -7.92 23.04
CA GLU A 5 20.71 -6.66 23.35
C GLU A 5 19.19 -6.85 23.52
N TYR A 6 18.67 -7.98 23.07
CA TYR A 6 17.27 -8.31 23.14
C TYR A 6 16.96 -9.38 24.21
N LEU A 7 15.81 -9.22 24.84
CA LEU A 7 15.11 -10.31 25.52
C LEU A 7 14.31 -11.06 24.45
N LYS A 8 14.63 -12.32 24.22
CA LYS A 8 13.94 -13.20 23.29
C LYS A 8 12.84 -13.96 24.03
N LEU A 9 11.64 -14.00 23.46
CA LEU A 9 10.47 -14.73 23.94
C LEU A 9 9.92 -15.60 22.82
N ASN A 10 9.49 -16.82 23.15
CA ASN A 10 8.90 -17.73 22.18
C ASN A 10 7.37 -17.75 22.35
N PHE A 11 6.66 -17.61 21.25
CA PHE A 11 5.22 -17.69 21.15
C PHE A 11 4.82 -18.73 20.09
N GLU A 12 3.56 -19.12 20.07
CA GLU A 12 3.01 -20.04 19.07
C GLU A 12 3.23 -19.55 17.62
N ASN A 13 3.07 -18.24 17.40
CA ASN A 13 3.20 -17.63 16.08
C ASN A 13 4.63 -17.25 15.69
N GLY A 14 5.62 -17.49 16.53
CA GLY A 14 7.02 -17.14 16.27
C GLY A 14 7.73 -16.49 17.46
N GLU A 15 8.83 -15.84 17.20
CA GLU A 15 9.72 -15.28 18.21
C GLU A 15 9.50 -13.76 18.36
N ALA A 16 9.40 -13.29 19.59
CA ALA A 16 9.39 -11.85 19.90
C ALA A 16 10.75 -11.42 20.48
N TYR A 17 11.13 -10.19 20.18
CA TYR A 17 12.37 -9.58 20.63
C TYR A 17 12.10 -8.22 21.25
N ILE A 18 12.56 -8.01 22.49
CA ILE A 18 12.35 -6.77 23.23
C ILE A 18 13.72 -6.20 23.60
N ARG A 19 13.99 -4.98 23.18
CA ARG A 19 15.25 -4.31 23.57
C ARG A 19 15.32 -4.11 25.07
N ARG A 20 16.41 -4.61 25.67
CA ARG A 20 16.61 -4.58 27.14
C ARG A 20 16.64 -3.16 27.71
N ASP A 21 17.26 -2.21 26.99
CA ASP A 21 17.34 -0.79 27.36
C ASP A 21 16.01 -0.03 27.26
N ARG A 22 14.98 -0.65 26.64
CA ARG A 22 13.64 -0.07 26.50
C ARG A 22 12.60 -0.63 27.49
N ILE A 23 12.93 -1.66 28.23
CA ILE A 23 11.98 -2.33 29.14
C ILE A 23 11.37 -1.37 30.14
N SER A 24 12.13 -0.44 30.72
CA SER A 24 11.62 0.56 31.67
C SER A 24 10.57 1.46 31.01
N GLN A 25 10.81 1.94 29.82
CA GLN A 25 9.90 2.78 29.07
C GLN A 25 8.65 2.01 28.63
N ILE A 26 8.79 0.72 28.24
CA ILE A 26 7.66 -0.16 27.88
C ILE A 26 6.73 -0.36 29.06
N LYS A 27 7.26 -0.46 30.28
CA LYS A 27 6.45 -0.56 31.50
C LYS A 27 5.61 0.69 31.78
N GLU A 28 5.96 1.83 31.23
CA GLU A 28 5.25 3.10 31.39
C GLU A 28 4.24 3.38 30.28
N VAL A 29 4.13 2.48 29.30
CA VAL A 29 3.20 2.64 28.16
C VAL A 29 1.76 2.72 28.66
N ASP A 30 1.06 3.75 28.26
CA ASP A 30 -0.36 3.97 28.57
C ASP A 30 -1.20 4.31 27.34
N GLY A 31 -0.60 4.18 26.11
CA GLY A 31 -1.32 4.28 24.84
C GLY A 31 -0.70 3.40 23.76
N ILE A 32 -1.53 2.88 22.87
CA ILE A 32 -1.11 2.10 21.70
C ILE A 32 -1.79 2.66 20.45
N ILE A 33 -1.01 2.89 19.43
CA ILE A 33 -1.49 3.29 18.10
C ILE A 33 -1.07 2.21 17.11
N PHE A 34 -2.01 1.76 16.29
CA PHE A 34 -1.82 0.68 15.33
C PHE A 34 -1.80 1.23 13.91
N ASP A 35 -0.97 0.67 13.05
CA ASP A 35 -1.29 0.64 11.63
C ASP A 35 -2.43 -0.36 11.37
N CYS A 36 -3.04 -0.33 10.19
CA CYS A 36 -4.06 -1.29 9.78
C CYS A 36 -3.45 -2.46 9.01
N ASP A 37 -2.86 -2.15 7.86
CA ASP A 37 -2.38 -3.11 6.89
C ASP A 37 -1.16 -3.86 7.45
N GLY A 38 -1.16 -5.20 7.35
CA GLY A 38 -0.10 -6.04 7.93
C GLY A 38 -0.10 -6.13 9.47
N VAL A 39 -0.85 -5.26 10.17
CA VAL A 39 -0.92 -5.20 11.64
C VAL A 39 -2.26 -5.69 12.17
N LEU A 40 -3.34 -5.05 11.80
CA LEU A 40 -4.71 -5.41 12.19
C LEU A 40 -5.38 -6.29 11.15
N ILE A 41 -5.03 -6.10 9.88
CA ILE A 41 -5.64 -6.70 8.69
C ILE A 41 -4.56 -7.34 7.82
N ASP A 42 -4.74 -8.60 7.45
CA ASP A 42 -3.92 -9.31 6.46
C ASP A 42 -4.36 -8.92 5.05
N ILE A 43 -3.52 -8.19 4.35
CA ILE A 43 -3.78 -7.62 3.02
C ILE A 43 -3.03 -8.36 1.89
N ARG A 44 -2.31 -9.44 2.19
CA ARG A 44 -1.42 -10.11 1.22
C ARG A 44 -2.16 -10.66 -0.01
N GLU A 45 -3.45 -10.95 0.13
CA GLU A 45 -4.30 -11.50 -0.92
C GLU A 45 -5.22 -10.43 -1.59
N SER A 46 -5.03 -9.14 -1.29
CA SER A 46 -5.84 -8.04 -1.81
C SER A 46 -5.04 -7.05 -2.65
N TYR A 47 -4.25 -6.17 -2.03
CA TYR A 47 -3.58 -5.05 -2.74
C TYR A 47 -2.64 -5.48 -3.86
N ASN A 48 -1.77 -6.46 -3.61
CA ASN A 48 -0.85 -6.90 -4.67
C ASN A 48 -1.59 -7.57 -5.83
N LYS A 49 -2.65 -8.33 -5.52
CA LYS A 49 -3.52 -8.87 -6.58
C LYS A 49 -4.26 -7.76 -7.32
N ALA A 50 -4.67 -6.70 -6.63
CA ALA A 50 -5.31 -5.55 -7.26
C ALA A 50 -4.35 -4.83 -8.21
N ILE A 51 -3.07 -4.66 -7.85
CA ILE A 51 -2.04 -4.10 -8.73
C ILE A 51 -1.91 -4.95 -9.99
N SER A 52 -1.66 -6.26 -9.84
CA SER A 52 -1.44 -7.16 -10.98
C SER A 52 -2.66 -7.23 -11.90
N LYS A 53 -3.84 -7.48 -11.33
CA LYS A 53 -5.10 -7.53 -12.09
C LYS A 53 -5.45 -6.22 -12.77
N SER A 54 -5.21 -5.09 -12.13
CA SER A 54 -5.46 -3.77 -12.72
C SER A 54 -4.55 -3.50 -13.89
N ALA A 55 -3.25 -3.81 -13.76
CA ALA A 55 -2.29 -3.68 -14.83
C ALA A 55 -2.67 -4.59 -16.02
N ALA A 56 -2.95 -5.87 -15.76
CA ALA A 56 -3.36 -6.83 -16.79
C ALA A 56 -4.64 -6.37 -17.50
N TYR A 57 -5.68 -5.97 -16.75
CA TYR A 57 -6.93 -5.48 -17.31
C TYR A 57 -6.73 -4.25 -18.20
N ILE A 58 -5.98 -3.26 -17.72
CA ILE A 58 -5.72 -2.02 -18.48
C ILE A 58 -4.95 -2.34 -19.75
N LEU A 59 -3.91 -3.17 -19.66
CA LEU A 59 -3.10 -3.59 -20.80
C LEU A 59 -3.94 -4.36 -21.82
N GLU A 60 -4.76 -5.33 -21.39
CA GLU A 60 -5.66 -6.05 -22.28
C GLU A 60 -6.59 -5.11 -23.05
N LYS A 61 -7.26 -4.18 -22.33
CA LYS A 61 -8.19 -3.24 -22.99
C LYS A 61 -7.52 -2.25 -23.92
N ILE A 62 -6.29 -1.82 -23.59
CA ILE A 62 -5.52 -0.90 -24.41
C ILE A 62 -4.93 -1.60 -25.63
N THR A 63 -4.39 -2.81 -25.49
CA THR A 63 -3.64 -3.47 -26.56
C THR A 63 -4.46 -4.44 -27.39
N GLY A 64 -5.61 -4.88 -26.88
CA GLY A 64 -6.41 -5.94 -27.48
C GLY A 64 -5.86 -7.36 -27.26
N PHE A 65 -4.70 -7.51 -26.57
CA PHE A 65 -4.10 -8.81 -26.24
C PHE A 65 -4.42 -9.22 -24.81
N PRO A 66 -4.70 -10.51 -24.53
CA PRO A 66 -4.89 -10.99 -23.18
C PRO A 66 -3.57 -10.95 -22.40
N PHE A 67 -3.62 -10.44 -21.17
CA PHE A 67 -2.52 -10.47 -20.21
C PHE A 67 -2.87 -11.37 -19.04
N PRO A 68 -1.97 -12.30 -18.62
CA PRO A 68 -2.19 -13.10 -17.41
C PRO A 68 -2.37 -12.21 -16.18
N GLU A 69 -3.41 -12.46 -15.37
CA GLU A 69 -3.71 -11.65 -14.18
C GLU A 69 -2.61 -11.69 -13.12
N ASP A 70 -1.78 -12.73 -13.11
CA ASP A 70 -0.66 -12.97 -12.19
C ASP A 70 0.72 -12.68 -12.82
N LEU A 71 0.78 -12.11 -14.03
CA LEU A 71 2.02 -11.80 -14.74
C LEU A 71 2.96 -10.93 -13.90
N PHE A 72 2.41 -9.97 -13.17
CA PHE A 72 3.17 -9.03 -12.34
C PHE A 72 3.18 -9.53 -10.88
N SER A 73 4.14 -10.40 -10.58
CA SER A 73 4.26 -11.11 -9.30
C SER A 73 4.52 -10.18 -8.10
N ASN A 74 4.34 -10.74 -6.89
CA ASN A 74 4.69 -10.04 -5.64
C ASN A 74 6.13 -9.57 -5.61
N GLU A 75 7.08 -10.30 -6.25
CA GLU A 75 8.48 -9.90 -6.36
C GLU A 75 8.63 -8.59 -7.14
N ILE A 76 7.94 -8.44 -8.28
CA ILE A 76 7.95 -7.20 -9.09
C ILE A 76 7.41 -6.03 -8.27
N ILE A 77 6.28 -6.21 -7.60
CA ILE A 77 5.66 -5.17 -6.78
C ILE A 77 6.60 -4.75 -5.64
N HIS A 78 7.25 -5.72 -4.99
CA HIS A 78 8.24 -5.46 -3.96
C HIS A 78 9.44 -4.66 -4.50
N LEU A 79 9.96 -5.01 -5.67
CA LEU A 79 11.05 -4.27 -6.31
C LEU A 79 10.67 -2.79 -6.54
N PHE A 80 9.46 -2.51 -7.02
CA PHE A 80 8.97 -1.14 -7.13
C PHE A 80 8.97 -0.41 -5.79
N ARG A 81 8.40 -1.01 -4.75
CA ARG A 81 8.35 -0.42 -3.40
C ARG A 81 9.74 -0.19 -2.81
N ALA A 82 10.68 -1.09 -3.07
CA ALA A 82 12.07 -0.99 -2.61
C ALA A 82 12.81 0.25 -3.15
N THR A 83 12.37 0.84 -4.27
CA THR A 83 12.93 2.12 -4.79
C THR A 83 12.58 3.32 -3.90
N GLY A 84 11.57 3.20 -3.02
CA GLY A 84 11.06 4.28 -2.16
C GLY A 84 10.12 5.27 -2.84
N GLY A 85 9.82 5.10 -4.14
CA GLY A 85 8.97 6.01 -4.92
C GLY A 85 7.56 5.48 -5.24
N PHE A 86 7.24 4.25 -4.86
CA PHE A 86 6.02 3.53 -5.25
C PHE A 86 5.24 3.02 -4.04
N ASN A 87 5.03 3.89 -3.07
CA ASN A 87 4.21 3.60 -1.88
C ASN A 87 2.71 3.74 -2.16
N ASP A 88 2.36 4.36 -3.28
CA ASP A 88 0.99 4.45 -3.80
C ASP A 88 0.83 3.33 -4.85
N ASP A 89 -0.12 2.43 -4.63
CA ASP A 89 -0.36 1.27 -5.49
C ASP A 89 -0.72 1.68 -6.93
N TRP A 90 -1.41 2.81 -7.10
CA TRP A 90 -1.71 3.35 -8.44
C TRP A 90 -0.42 3.76 -9.18
N ASP A 91 0.60 4.23 -8.45
CA ASP A 91 1.90 4.59 -9.05
C ASP A 91 2.64 3.33 -9.52
N THR A 92 2.50 2.20 -8.80
CA THR A 92 3.02 0.91 -9.22
C THR A 92 2.32 0.42 -10.50
N VAL A 93 0.98 0.47 -10.55
CA VAL A 93 0.22 0.14 -11.78
C VAL A 93 0.65 1.03 -12.94
N TYR A 94 0.86 2.34 -12.69
CA TYR A 94 1.35 3.28 -13.71
C TYR A 94 2.71 2.85 -14.26
N GLY A 95 3.66 2.54 -13.40
CA GLY A 95 5.01 2.10 -13.82
C GLY A 95 4.97 0.83 -14.68
N ILE A 96 4.20 -0.16 -14.25
CA ILE A 96 4.00 -1.42 -14.98
C ILE A 96 3.39 -1.16 -16.37
N VAL A 97 2.29 -0.40 -16.44
CA VAL A 97 1.56 -0.15 -17.69
C VAL A 97 2.40 0.68 -18.66
N MET A 98 3.02 1.76 -18.19
CA MET A 98 3.88 2.61 -19.03
C MET A 98 5.06 1.84 -19.60
N PHE A 99 5.76 1.06 -18.78
CA PHE A 99 6.87 0.24 -19.23
C PHE A 99 6.42 -0.79 -20.27
N THR A 100 5.36 -1.55 -19.95
CA THR A 100 4.84 -2.59 -20.86
C THR A 100 4.46 -2.02 -22.22
N LEU A 101 3.75 -0.88 -22.24
CA LEU A 101 3.36 -0.24 -23.49
C LEU A 101 4.55 0.34 -24.26
N SER A 102 5.64 0.74 -23.58
CA SER A 102 6.88 1.17 -24.24
C SER A 102 7.57 0.03 -25.00
N LYS A 103 7.36 -1.22 -24.55
CA LYS A 103 7.93 -2.43 -25.18
C LYS A 103 7.10 -2.97 -26.35
N MET A 104 5.90 -2.42 -26.59
CA MET A 104 5.09 -2.84 -27.74
C MET A 104 5.77 -2.48 -29.07
N PRO A 105 5.58 -3.32 -30.11
CA PRO A 105 6.03 -2.99 -31.46
C PRO A 105 5.57 -1.61 -31.91
N SER A 106 6.39 -0.93 -32.72
CA SER A 106 6.10 0.43 -33.20
C SER A 106 4.75 0.54 -33.93
N GLU A 107 4.37 -0.51 -34.66
CA GLU A 107 3.08 -0.59 -35.35
C GLU A 107 1.89 -0.56 -34.36
N ILE A 108 1.97 -1.34 -33.27
CA ILE A 108 0.98 -1.34 -32.22
C ILE A 108 0.92 0.03 -31.53
N ARG A 109 2.07 0.65 -31.24
CA ARG A 109 2.12 2.00 -30.66
C ARG A 109 1.46 3.05 -31.56
N LYS A 110 1.63 2.96 -32.88
CA LYS A 110 0.98 3.86 -33.86
C LYS A 110 -0.54 3.71 -33.82
N HIS A 111 -1.05 2.49 -33.88
CA HIS A 111 -2.49 2.25 -33.72
C HIS A 111 -3.03 2.80 -32.39
N LEU A 112 -2.31 2.54 -31.29
CA LEU A 112 -2.68 3.06 -29.98
C LEU A 112 -2.73 4.58 -29.92
N THR A 113 -1.76 5.25 -30.54
CA THR A 113 -1.76 6.71 -30.64
C THR A 113 -3.06 7.20 -31.27
N THR A 114 -3.42 6.66 -32.43
CA THR A 114 -4.66 7.02 -33.14
C THR A 114 -5.90 6.73 -32.29
N PHE A 115 -5.99 5.54 -31.67
CA PHE A 115 -7.16 5.16 -30.89
C PHE A 115 -7.33 6.01 -29.62
N ILE A 116 -6.23 6.40 -28.96
CA ILE A 116 -6.28 7.27 -27.79
C ILE A 116 -6.73 8.69 -28.18
N GLU A 117 -6.26 9.20 -29.30
CA GLU A 117 -6.68 10.51 -29.85
C GLU A 117 -8.17 10.51 -30.19
N GLU A 118 -8.66 9.47 -30.85
CA GLU A 118 -10.08 9.32 -31.20
C GLU A 118 -10.97 9.12 -29.96
N ALA A 119 -10.52 8.32 -28.97
CA ALA A 119 -11.23 8.14 -27.70
C ALA A 119 -11.40 9.47 -26.95
N GLY A 120 -10.43 10.35 -27.09
CA GLY A 120 -10.39 11.65 -26.44
C GLY A 120 -10.35 11.54 -24.90
N PHE A 121 -10.63 12.66 -24.22
CA PHE A 121 -10.49 12.75 -22.77
C PHE A 121 -11.79 13.17 -22.04
N LYS A 122 -12.88 13.39 -22.78
CA LYS A 122 -14.15 13.86 -22.22
C LYS A 122 -14.99 12.75 -21.56
N ASN A 123 -14.88 11.54 -22.10
CA ASN A 123 -15.65 10.38 -21.62
C ASN A 123 -15.07 9.79 -20.35
N SER A 124 -15.87 8.98 -19.63
CA SER A 124 -15.39 8.24 -18.44
C SER A 124 -14.23 7.29 -18.81
N PRO A 125 -13.32 7.01 -17.86
CA PRO A 125 -12.17 6.13 -18.09
C PRO A 125 -12.55 4.79 -18.73
N ILE A 126 -13.59 4.16 -18.21
CA ILE A 126 -14.03 2.85 -18.69
C ILE A 126 -14.63 2.93 -20.10
N SER A 127 -15.34 4.02 -20.42
CA SER A 127 -15.83 4.24 -21.79
C SER A 127 -14.69 4.42 -22.78
N ARG A 128 -13.61 5.10 -22.39
CA ARG A 128 -12.39 5.26 -23.21
C ARG A 128 -11.70 3.94 -23.46
N LEU A 129 -11.54 3.10 -22.41
CA LEU A 129 -10.96 1.75 -22.56
C LEU A 129 -11.80 0.86 -23.49
N ARG A 130 -13.13 0.88 -23.32
CA ARG A 130 -14.05 0.12 -24.19
C ARG A 130 -14.01 0.60 -25.65
N PHE A 131 -13.83 1.88 -25.88
CA PHE A 131 -13.66 2.40 -27.22
C PHE A 131 -12.41 1.83 -27.89
N ILE A 132 -11.25 1.87 -27.20
CA ILE A 132 -9.99 1.33 -27.70
C ILE A 132 -10.13 -0.18 -27.95
N GLU A 133 -10.69 -0.93 -27.01
CA GLU A 133 -10.95 -2.38 -27.17
C GLU A 133 -11.79 -2.67 -28.44
N ASN A 134 -12.80 -1.84 -28.72
CA ASN A 134 -13.63 -2.02 -29.90
C ASN A 134 -12.89 -1.63 -31.21
N CYS A 135 -11.91 -0.74 -31.17
CA CYS A 135 -11.04 -0.45 -32.32
C CYS A 135 -10.19 -1.68 -32.66
N TRP A 136 -9.62 -2.35 -31.65
CA TRP A 136 -8.84 -3.58 -31.86
C TRP A 136 -9.64 -4.72 -32.49
N LYS A 137 -10.93 -4.89 -32.13
CA LYS A 137 -11.80 -5.93 -32.73
C LYS A 137 -12.02 -5.77 -34.23
N ARG A 138 -11.65 -4.62 -34.81
CA ARG A 138 -11.75 -4.35 -36.27
C ARG A 138 -10.45 -4.61 -37.01
N ILE A 139 -9.39 -4.96 -36.31
CA ILE A 139 -8.06 -5.21 -36.85
C ILE A 139 -7.69 -6.66 -36.57
N GLU A 140 -7.21 -7.39 -37.55
CA GLU A 140 -6.61 -8.70 -37.30
C GLU A 140 -5.27 -8.50 -36.57
N ALA A 141 -5.28 -8.71 -35.26
CA ALA A 141 -4.09 -8.51 -34.43
C ALA A 141 -3.32 -9.84 -34.30
N ASN A 142 -1.98 -9.75 -34.43
CA ASN A 142 -1.10 -10.85 -34.07
C ASN A 142 -1.17 -11.13 -32.58
N THR A 143 -1.09 -12.40 -32.18
CA THR A 143 -1.08 -12.79 -30.74
C THR A 143 0.30 -12.56 -30.13
N LEU A 144 0.33 -12.10 -28.86
CA LEU A 144 1.55 -12.12 -28.07
C LEU A 144 1.80 -13.56 -27.56
N ASP A 145 3.04 -14.01 -27.67
CA ASP A 145 3.42 -15.36 -27.25
C ASP A 145 4.01 -15.40 -25.82
N ALA A 146 4.20 -16.59 -25.29
CA ALA A 146 4.77 -16.79 -23.96
C ALA A 146 6.21 -16.24 -23.83
N ARG A 147 6.96 -16.18 -24.93
CA ARG A 147 8.31 -15.64 -24.96
C ARG A 147 8.28 -14.14 -24.72
N PHE A 148 7.34 -13.42 -25.35
CA PHE A 148 7.14 -11.99 -25.10
C PHE A 148 6.92 -11.70 -23.62
N PHE A 149 6.05 -12.45 -22.94
CA PHE A 149 5.78 -12.22 -21.51
C PHE A 149 6.98 -12.51 -20.63
N SER A 150 7.76 -13.55 -20.92
CA SER A 150 8.97 -13.87 -20.14
C SER A 150 10.07 -12.82 -20.29
N GLU A 151 10.28 -12.31 -21.53
CA GLU A 151 11.21 -11.23 -21.81
C GLU A 151 10.74 -9.92 -21.18
N LEU A 152 9.45 -9.60 -21.26
CA LEU A 152 8.84 -8.43 -20.65
C LEU A 152 9.09 -8.39 -19.12
N VAL A 153 8.84 -9.50 -18.41
CA VAL A 153 9.06 -9.59 -16.96
C VAL A 153 10.52 -9.39 -16.61
N LYS A 154 11.44 -9.99 -17.37
CA LYS A 154 12.88 -9.81 -17.16
C LYS A 154 13.29 -8.35 -17.37
N ASP A 155 12.90 -7.76 -18.48
CA ASP A 155 13.22 -6.38 -18.83
C ASP A 155 12.61 -5.39 -17.82
N LEU A 156 11.40 -5.67 -17.30
CA LEU A 156 10.77 -4.86 -16.27
C LEU A 156 11.58 -4.88 -14.96
N LYS A 157 12.08 -6.06 -14.55
CA LYS A 157 12.95 -6.15 -13.36
C LYS A 157 14.25 -5.35 -13.54
N ASP A 158 14.81 -5.35 -14.75
CA ASP A 158 16.01 -4.56 -15.03
C ASP A 158 15.69 -3.05 -15.08
N PHE A 159 14.55 -2.67 -15.62
CA PHE A 159 14.09 -1.28 -15.63
C PHE A 159 13.86 -0.74 -14.22
N ILE A 160 13.26 -1.54 -13.31
CA ILE A 160 13.03 -1.11 -11.92
C ILE A 160 14.33 -0.75 -11.20
N LYS A 161 15.46 -1.41 -11.50
CA LYS A 161 16.76 -1.12 -10.90
C LYS A 161 17.28 0.29 -11.15
N ILE A 162 16.83 0.96 -12.20
CA ILE A 162 17.22 2.33 -12.55
C ILE A 162 16.21 3.38 -12.07
N LEU A 163 15.10 2.95 -11.43
CA LEU A 163 14.13 3.86 -10.84
C LEU A 163 14.61 4.34 -9.47
N ASP A 164 14.09 5.51 -9.06
CA ASP A 164 14.41 6.14 -7.79
C ASP A 164 13.15 6.54 -6.99
N SER A 165 13.36 7.22 -5.88
CA SER A 165 12.30 7.64 -4.97
C SER A 165 11.35 8.72 -5.52
N THR A 166 11.53 9.20 -6.74
CA THR A 166 10.63 10.17 -7.39
C THR A 166 9.41 9.50 -8.05
N GLY A 167 9.34 8.17 -8.04
CA GLY A 167 8.18 7.37 -8.46
C GLY A 167 7.84 7.55 -9.94
N ARG A 168 6.60 7.98 -10.27
CA ARG A 168 6.17 8.18 -11.66
C ARG A 168 7.11 9.05 -12.47
N ARG A 169 7.69 10.06 -11.85
CA ARG A 169 8.62 10.95 -12.55
C ARG A 169 9.84 10.18 -13.04
N SER A 170 10.40 9.32 -12.20
CA SER A 170 11.53 8.46 -12.58
C SER A 170 11.16 7.51 -13.72
N VAL A 171 9.93 6.96 -13.73
CA VAL A 171 9.43 6.14 -14.87
C VAL A 171 9.45 6.95 -16.16
N ASP A 172 8.84 8.14 -16.15
CA ASP A 172 8.73 8.99 -17.34
C ASP A 172 10.10 9.39 -17.88
N GLU A 173 11.00 9.88 -17.01
CA GLU A 173 12.33 10.34 -17.39
C GLU A 173 13.19 9.20 -17.96
N ASN A 174 13.17 8.01 -17.35
CA ASN A 174 13.93 6.87 -17.85
C ASN A 174 13.36 6.29 -19.15
N LEU A 175 12.04 6.22 -19.32
CA LEU A 175 11.44 5.78 -20.59
C LEU A 175 11.77 6.75 -21.74
N LEU A 176 11.66 8.05 -21.51
CA LEU A 176 12.03 9.06 -22.51
C LEU A 176 13.51 9.00 -22.87
N LYS A 177 14.38 8.73 -21.90
CA LYS A 177 15.83 8.54 -22.15
C LYS A 177 16.12 7.29 -22.96
N ILE A 178 15.47 6.16 -22.67
CA ILE A 178 15.62 4.90 -23.41
C ILE A 178 15.22 5.08 -24.87
N HIS A 179 14.22 5.91 -25.15
CA HIS A 179 13.67 6.18 -26.48
C HIS A 179 13.98 7.60 -26.98
N GLU A 180 15.10 8.20 -26.57
CA GLU A 180 15.41 9.61 -26.86
C GLU A 180 15.47 9.95 -28.36
N GLN A 181 15.82 8.97 -29.21
CA GLN A 181 15.90 9.13 -30.66
C GLN A 181 14.62 8.75 -31.41
N ASP A 182 13.57 8.30 -30.71
CA ASP A 182 12.27 7.92 -31.27
C ASP A 182 11.24 9.04 -31.04
N ALA A 183 11.10 9.94 -32.01
CA ALA A 183 10.15 11.06 -31.93
C ALA A 183 8.69 10.57 -31.85
N ASP A 184 8.35 9.45 -32.51
CA ASP A 184 7.01 8.85 -32.44
C ASP A 184 6.73 8.36 -31.01
N PHE A 185 7.76 7.83 -30.35
CA PHE A 185 7.62 7.41 -28.95
C PHE A 185 7.40 8.60 -28.00
N GLN A 186 8.07 9.71 -28.20
CA GLN A 186 7.89 10.90 -27.36
C GLN A 186 6.44 11.41 -27.41
N HIS A 187 5.85 11.43 -28.62
CA HIS A 187 4.45 11.80 -28.80
C HIS A 187 3.52 10.79 -28.10
N PHE A 188 3.73 9.49 -28.38
CA PHE A 188 2.98 8.40 -27.75
C PHE A 188 3.05 8.45 -26.22
N HIS A 189 4.24 8.62 -25.64
CA HIS A 189 4.44 8.73 -24.21
C HIS A 189 3.64 9.88 -23.60
N THR A 190 3.70 11.06 -24.23
CA THR A 190 2.97 12.26 -23.75
C THR A 190 1.46 12.02 -23.77
N LEU A 191 0.95 11.42 -24.84
CA LEU A 191 -0.46 11.09 -24.99
C LEU A 191 -0.91 10.05 -23.97
N LEU A 192 -0.13 8.98 -23.81
CA LEU A 192 -0.39 7.89 -22.87
C LEU A 192 -0.36 8.39 -21.44
N LYS A 193 0.63 9.20 -21.08
CA LYS A 193 0.72 9.85 -19.77
C LYS A 193 -0.55 10.64 -19.47
N ARG A 194 -1.04 11.44 -20.40
CA ARG A 194 -2.30 12.18 -20.27
C ARG A 194 -3.51 11.25 -20.15
N PHE A 195 -3.53 10.14 -20.88
CA PHE A 195 -4.62 9.17 -20.86
C PHE A 195 -4.72 8.44 -19.53
N LEU A 196 -3.59 8.04 -18.93
CA LEU A 196 -3.51 7.29 -17.68
C LEU A 196 -3.47 8.19 -16.44
N ASN A 197 -2.91 9.40 -16.55
CA ASN A 197 -2.50 10.24 -15.44
C ASN A 197 -3.59 11.20 -14.94
N SER A 198 -4.42 10.68 -14.07
CA SER A 198 -5.23 11.46 -13.13
C SER A 198 -5.29 10.66 -11.84
N LYS A 199 -5.18 11.31 -10.68
CA LYS A 199 -5.33 10.65 -9.36
C LYS A 199 -6.78 10.66 -8.85
N GLU A 200 -7.73 11.07 -9.68
CA GLU A 200 -9.14 11.19 -9.31
C GLU A 200 -9.94 10.00 -9.87
N ILE A 201 -10.61 9.29 -8.97
CA ILE A 201 -11.49 8.16 -9.31
C ILE A 201 -12.66 8.68 -10.15
N GLY A 202 -13.00 7.97 -11.21
CA GLY A 202 -13.98 8.42 -12.21
C GLY A 202 -13.37 9.27 -13.33
N ARG A 203 -12.13 9.76 -13.20
CA ARG A 203 -11.36 10.47 -14.24
C ARG A 203 -10.08 9.76 -14.64
N SER A 204 -9.38 9.16 -13.67
CA SER A 204 -8.20 8.33 -13.88
C SER A 204 -8.59 6.93 -14.36
N VAL A 205 -7.95 6.43 -15.41
CA VAL A 205 -8.06 5.03 -15.83
C VAL A 205 -7.55 4.12 -14.70
N ILE A 206 -6.33 4.37 -14.24
CA ILE A 206 -5.66 3.53 -13.24
C ILE A 206 -6.44 3.49 -11.94
N ALA A 207 -6.71 4.66 -11.35
CA ALA A 207 -7.40 4.72 -10.06
C ALA A 207 -8.81 4.13 -10.12
N THR A 208 -9.55 4.35 -11.22
CA THR A 208 -10.91 3.81 -11.35
C THR A 208 -10.91 2.30 -11.50
N VAL A 209 -10.01 1.75 -12.34
CA VAL A 209 -9.89 0.30 -12.53
C VAL A 209 -9.45 -0.38 -11.23
N PHE A 210 -8.41 0.17 -10.59
CA PHE A 210 -7.87 -0.39 -9.35
C PHE A 210 -8.94 -0.43 -8.25
N GLU A 211 -9.58 0.69 -7.97
CA GLU A 211 -10.54 0.78 -6.88
C GLU A 211 -11.80 -0.05 -7.16
N GLU A 212 -12.24 -0.16 -8.40
CA GLU A 212 -13.38 -1.00 -8.74
C GLU A 212 -13.08 -2.50 -8.57
N LEU A 213 -11.87 -2.94 -8.93
CA LEU A 213 -11.42 -4.31 -8.72
C LEU A 213 -11.15 -4.60 -7.23
N PHE A 214 -10.56 -3.65 -6.52
CA PHE A 214 -10.26 -3.78 -5.10
C PHE A 214 -11.51 -3.79 -4.23
N CYS A 215 -12.37 -2.78 -4.37
CA CYS A 215 -13.56 -2.62 -3.54
C CYS A 215 -14.70 -3.58 -3.93
N GLY A 216 -14.82 -3.96 -5.21
CA GLY A 216 -16.00 -4.62 -5.75
C GLY A 216 -17.20 -3.68 -5.91
N ALA A 217 -18.28 -4.18 -6.51
CA ALA A 217 -19.41 -3.36 -6.94
C ALA A 217 -20.05 -2.53 -5.82
N ARG A 218 -20.36 -3.20 -4.70
CA ARG A 218 -21.09 -2.58 -3.61
C ARG A 218 -20.25 -1.50 -2.92
N LEU A 219 -19.07 -1.86 -2.43
CA LEU A 219 -18.23 -0.97 -1.66
C LEU A 219 -17.71 0.20 -2.51
N PHE A 220 -17.36 -0.05 -3.79
CA PHE A 220 -16.98 1.00 -4.73
C PHE A 220 -18.06 2.06 -4.87
N LYS A 221 -19.33 1.63 -5.05
CA LYS A 221 -20.46 2.55 -5.12
C LYS A 221 -20.70 3.31 -3.82
N GLU A 222 -20.58 2.62 -2.68
CA GLU A 222 -20.75 3.24 -1.35
C GLU A 222 -19.69 4.31 -1.06
N ILE A 223 -18.43 4.05 -1.43
CA ILE A 223 -17.32 4.99 -1.15
C ILE A 223 -17.32 6.17 -2.12
N TYR A 224 -17.47 5.89 -3.43
CA TYR A 224 -17.21 6.88 -4.47
C TYR A 224 -18.46 7.45 -5.13
N GLY A 225 -19.63 6.89 -4.84
CA GLY A 225 -20.89 7.33 -5.47
C GLY A 225 -20.99 7.02 -6.97
N ILE A 226 -20.05 6.24 -7.51
CA ILE A 226 -19.94 5.90 -8.94
C ILE A 226 -20.47 4.48 -9.15
N ASN A 227 -21.30 4.29 -10.17
CA ASN A 227 -21.76 2.94 -10.51
C ASN A 227 -20.60 2.12 -11.12
N PRO A 228 -20.36 0.88 -10.63
CA PRO A 228 -19.33 0.00 -11.17
C PRO A 228 -19.61 -0.36 -12.63
N ARG A 229 -18.56 -0.60 -13.40
CA ARG A 229 -18.66 -0.93 -14.83
C ARG A 229 -17.74 -2.08 -15.26
N ILE A 230 -16.83 -2.50 -14.38
CA ILE A 230 -15.84 -3.56 -14.62
C ILE A 230 -16.20 -4.80 -13.82
N ASN A 231 -16.30 -4.65 -12.51
CA ASN A 231 -16.56 -5.73 -11.58
C ASN A 231 -17.97 -5.57 -10.97
N MET A 232 -18.86 -6.49 -11.29
CA MET A 232 -20.24 -6.52 -10.78
C MET A 232 -20.38 -7.42 -9.55
N GLY A 233 -19.29 -8.04 -9.11
CA GLY A 233 -19.22 -8.96 -7.96
C GLY A 233 -18.45 -8.39 -6.77
N PRO A 234 -17.99 -9.31 -5.87
CA PRO A 234 -17.15 -8.95 -4.72
C PRO A 234 -15.79 -8.42 -5.18
N GLY A 235 -15.20 -7.56 -4.37
CA GLY A 235 -13.86 -7.02 -4.59
C GLY A 235 -12.77 -7.89 -3.98
N LEU A 236 -11.53 -7.60 -4.32
CA LEU A 236 -10.36 -8.28 -3.73
C LEU A 236 -10.22 -8.01 -2.23
N ILE A 237 -10.81 -6.94 -1.72
CA ILE A 237 -10.91 -6.65 -0.28
C ILE A 237 -11.60 -7.79 0.50
N GLU A 238 -12.46 -8.57 -0.13
CA GLU A 238 -13.11 -9.73 0.51
C GLU A 238 -12.12 -10.87 0.84
N ASN A 239 -10.90 -10.83 0.29
CA ASN A 239 -9.83 -11.76 0.64
C ASN A 239 -9.08 -11.36 1.91
N GLU A 240 -9.28 -10.15 2.39
CA GLU A 240 -8.64 -9.67 3.61
C GLU A 240 -9.17 -10.39 4.85
N ARG A 241 -8.31 -10.54 5.84
CA ARG A 241 -8.64 -11.24 7.08
C ARG A 241 -8.11 -10.45 8.28
N LEU A 242 -8.83 -10.53 9.40
CA LEU A 242 -8.36 -9.96 10.64
C LEU A 242 -7.14 -10.73 11.18
N ILE A 243 -6.04 -10.02 11.43
CA ILE A 243 -4.88 -10.49 12.18
C ILE A 243 -5.18 -10.39 13.67
N VAL A 244 -5.67 -9.22 14.09
CA VAL A 244 -5.97 -8.95 15.50
C VAL A 244 -7.14 -9.81 15.97
N LYS A 245 -6.89 -10.59 17.00
CA LYS A 245 -7.96 -11.39 17.63
C LYS A 245 -8.73 -10.53 18.64
N PRO A 246 -10.09 -10.56 18.61
CA PRO A 246 -10.92 -9.73 19.52
C PRO A 246 -10.53 -9.83 20.99
N LYS A 247 -10.21 -11.04 21.46
CA LYS A 247 -9.78 -11.29 22.85
C LYS A 247 -8.50 -10.56 23.26
N HIS A 248 -7.54 -10.42 22.32
CA HIS A 248 -6.27 -9.74 22.60
C HIS A 248 -6.46 -8.22 22.62
N LEU A 249 -7.35 -7.70 21.78
CA LEU A 249 -7.74 -6.29 21.83
C LEU A 249 -8.47 -5.97 23.16
N ASP A 250 -9.35 -6.87 23.63
CA ASP A 250 -10.02 -6.74 24.94
C ASP A 250 -9.01 -6.78 26.10
N SER A 251 -7.97 -7.63 26.00
CA SER A 251 -6.89 -7.64 26.99
C SER A 251 -6.12 -6.32 27.02
N LEU A 252 -5.80 -5.73 25.84
CA LEU A 252 -5.17 -4.40 25.79
C LEU A 252 -6.06 -3.32 26.39
N ILE A 253 -7.37 -3.36 26.13
CA ILE A 253 -8.33 -2.45 26.75
C ILE A 253 -8.35 -2.60 28.28
N SER A 254 -8.29 -3.83 28.78
CA SER A 254 -8.24 -4.09 30.23
C SER A 254 -6.95 -3.57 30.89
N ILE A 255 -5.82 -3.57 30.14
CA ILE A 255 -4.53 -3.10 30.65
C ILE A 255 -4.44 -1.56 30.58
N LEU A 256 -4.92 -0.93 29.50
CA LEU A 256 -4.64 0.48 29.19
C LEU A 256 -5.88 1.38 29.23
N GLY A 257 -7.07 0.80 29.14
CA GLY A 257 -8.32 1.52 28.95
C GLY A 257 -8.64 1.78 27.47
N ARG A 258 -9.93 1.76 27.12
CA ARG A 258 -10.43 1.94 25.74
C ARG A 258 -10.00 3.26 25.09
N LYS A 259 -9.86 4.32 25.89
CA LYS A 259 -9.50 5.66 25.38
C LYS A 259 -8.06 5.73 24.89
N ASN A 260 -7.25 4.72 25.15
CA ASN A 260 -5.80 4.69 24.88
C ASN A 260 -5.41 3.73 23.76
N LEU A 261 -6.36 3.33 22.91
CA LEU A 261 -6.11 2.61 21.68
C LEU A 261 -6.50 3.48 20.48
N GLY A 262 -5.60 3.66 19.52
CA GLY A 262 -5.78 4.48 18.32
C GLY A 262 -5.32 3.80 17.07
N ILE A 263 -5.59 4.40 15.92
CA ILE A 263 -5.15 3.97 14.59
C ILE A 263 -4.49 5.15 13.88
N ALA A 264 -3.34 4.89 13.23
CA ALA A 264 -2.67 5.82 12.33
C ALA A 264 -2.23 5.05 11.07
N SER A 265 -3.05 5.08 10.04
CA SER A 265 -2.87 4.26 8.84
C SER A 265 -2.91 5.06 7.55
N GLY A 266 -2.19 4.55 6.53
CA GLY A 266 -2.30 5.01 5.15
C GLY A 266 -3.51 4.46 4.40
N SER A 267 -4.27 3.53 5.00
CA SER A 267 -5.47 2.94 4.41
C SER A 267 -6.63 3.92 4.35
N ARG A 268 -7.57 3.70 3.43
CA ARG A 268 -8.84 4.42 3.40
C ARG A 268 -9.71 4.03 4.59
N ARG A 269 -10.32 5.02 5.25
CA ARG A 269 -11.17 4.78 6.42
C ARG A 269 -12.27 3.74 6.16
N ARG A 270 -13.00 3.88 5.06
CA ARG A 270 -14.10 2.98 4.72
C ARG A 270 -13.66 1.55 4.46
N SER A 271 -12.50 1.36 3.82
CA SER A 271 -11.93 0.02 3.61
C SER A 271 -11.55 -0.63 4.95
N ALA A 272 -10.88 0.11 5.83
CA ALA A 272 -10.53 -0.38 7.15
C ALA A 272 -11.77 -0.69 8.01
N GLU A 273 -12.78 0.20 8.03
CA GLU A 273 -14.05 0.00 8.74
C GLU A 273 -14.81 -1.24 8.21
N TYR A 274 -14.76 -1.48 6.90
CA TYR A 274 -15.40 -2.64 6.28
C TYR A 274 -14.86 -3.97 6.82
N ILE A 275 -13.54 -4.09 6.96
CA ILE A 275 -12.90 -5.31 7.46
C ILE A 275 -12.91 -5.39 8.98
N LEU A 276 -12.62 -4.29 9.69
CA LEU A 276 -12.63 -4.27 11.15
C LEU A 276 -14.05 -4.46 11.73
N GLY A 277 -15.08 -4.06 10.99
CA GLY A 277 -16.46 -4.15 11.44
C GLY A 277 -16.65 -3.55 12.83
N GLU A 278 -17.29 -4.29 13.74
CA GLU A 278 -17.54 -3.85 15.13
C GLU A 278 -16.25 -3.59 15.94
N LEU A 279 -15.12 -4.14 15.54
CA LEU A 279 -13.86 -3.93 16.27
C LEU A 279 -13.40 -2.47 16.23
N ILE A 280 -13.74 -1.70 15.20
CA ILE A 280 -13.39 -0.28 15.12
C ILE A 280 -13.92 0.51 16.33
N LYS A 281 -15.05 0.09 16.92
CA LYS A 281 -15.66 0.71 18.10
C LYS A 281 -14.84 0.53 19.37
N LYS A 282 -13.85 -0.36 19.37
CA LYS A 282 -12.93 -0.59 20.49
C LYS A 282 -11.82 0.45 20.58
N PHE A 283 -11.61 1.22 19.53
CA PHE A 283 -10.61 2.30 19.48
C PHE A 283 -11.21 3.64 19.90
N ASN A 284 -10.34 4.56 20.32
CA ASN A 284 -10.74 5.93 20.65
C ASN A 284 -11.07 6.69 19.35
N PRO A 285 -12.31 7.17 19.17
CA PRO A 285 -12.69 7.84 17.93
C PRO A 285 -11.91 9.13 17.64
N LYS A 286 -11.30 9.76 18.66
CA LYS A 286 -10.43 10.94 18.51
C LYS A 286 -9.01 10.59 18.10
N SER A 287 -8.65 9.30 18.13
CA SER A 287 -7.32 8.78 17.79
C SER A 287 -7.35 7.89 16.54
N LEU A 288 -8.32 8.10 15.66
CA LEU A 288 -8.45 7.42 14.37
C LEU A 288 -8.01 8.38 13.25
N VAL A 289 -6.83 8.13 12.69
CA VAL A 289 -6.26 8.91 11.57
C VAL A 289 -6.02 8.01 10.39
N PHE A 290 -6.67 8.31 9.28
CA PHE A 290 -6.64 7.56 8.03
C PHE A 290 -6.12 8.42 6.86
N ALA A 291 -6.00 7.84 5.67
CA ALA A 291 -5.50 8.52 4.49
C ALA A 291 -6.21 9.86 4.22
N GLU A 292 -7.54 9.89 4.34
CA GLU A 292 -8.34 11.10 4.08
C GLU A 292 -8.00 12.25 5.03
N ASP A 293 -7.70 11.93 6.30
CA ASP A 293 -7.33 12.93 7.31
C ASP A 293 -5.98 13.56 6.98
N VAL A 294 -5.02 12.72 6.52
CA VAL A 294 -3.68 13.17 6.08
C VAL A 294 -3.79 14.02 4.81
N GLU A 295 -4.55 13.57 3.80
CA GLU A 295 -4.76 14.29 2.55
C GLU A 295 -5.45 15.66 2.78
N ALA A 296 -6.39 15.73 3.72
CA ALA A 296 -7.03 17.00 4.11
C ALA A 296 -6.02 17.96 4.73
N ALA A 297 -5.15 17.44 5.61
CA ALA A 297 -4.09 18.25 6.22
C ALA A 297 -3.03 18.70 5.20
N GLU A 298 -2.64 17.84 4.26
CA GLU A 298 -1.71 18.20 3.17
C GLU A 298 -2.24 19.36 2.32
N ARG A 299 -3.53 19.32 1.97
CA ARG A 299 -4.18 20.42 1.24
C ARG A 299 -4.17 21.74 2.02
N LEU A 300 -4.45 21.66 3.33
CA LEU A 300 -4.48 22.84 4.19
C LEU A 300 -3.10 23.43 4.43
N LEU A 301 -2.11 22.59 4.73
CA LEU A 301 -0.76 22.99 5.12
C LEU A 301 0.18 23.14 3.91
N LYS A 302 -0.24 22.73 2.71
CA LYS A 302 0.53 22.76 1.45
C LYS A 302 1.90 22.10 1.56
N LYS A 303 1.99 20.99 2.29
CA LYS A 303 3.22 20.20 2.45
C LYS A 303 2.90 18.70 2.52
N PRO A 304 3.84 17.81 2.12
CA PRO A 304 3.65 16.38 2.22
C PRO A 304 3.64 15.92 3.68
N LEU A 305 2.63 15.14 4.07
CA LEU A 305 2.44 14.65 5.44
C LEU A 305 2.24 13.12 5.51
N LYS A 306 2.24 12.43 4.36
CA LYS A 306 2.15 10.97 4.31
C LYS A 306 3.36 10.31 4.99
N LYS A 307 3.22 9.07 5.42
CA LYS A 307 4.34 8.25 5.91
C LYS A 307 5.54 8.36 4.95
N PRO A 308 6.75 8.46 5.47
CA PRO A 308 7.21 8.37 6.85
C PRO A 308 7.21 9.72 7.62
N HIS A 309 6.37 10.69 7.26
CA HIS A 309 6.18 11.91 8.05
C HIS A 309 5.40 11.57 9.34
N PRO A 310 5.77 12.09 10.54
CA PRO A 310 5.19 11.68 11.81
C PRO A 310 3.76 12.19 12.05
N TYR A 311 3.19 12.95 11.14
CA TYR A 311 1.90 13.64 11.31
C TYR A 311 0.76 12.71 11.75
N SER A 312 0.51 11.60 11.06
CA SER A 312 -0.61 10.71 11.37
C SER A 312 -0.50 10.10 12.77
N LEU A 313 0.71 9.69 13.17
CA LEU A 313 1.00 9.14 14.49
C LEU A 313 0.82 10.18 15.59
N LEU A 314 1.40 11.38 15.43
CA LEU A 314 1.28 12.46 16.40
C LEU A 314 -0.17 12.94 16.53
N LYS A 315 -0.88 13.04 15.41
CA LYS A 315 -2.30 13.40 15.39
C LYS A 315 -3.18 12.38 16.10
N ALA A 316 -2.94 11.09 15.91
CA ALA A 316 -3.64 10.05 16.65
C ALA A 316 -3.31 10.11 18.17
N ALA A 317 -2.06 10.38 18.52
CA ALA A 317 -1.62 10.52 19.91
C ALA A 317 -2.29 11.68 20.65
N GLU A 318 -2.60 12.80 19.98
CA GLU A 318 -3.34 13.93 20.55
C GLU A 318 -4.69 13.49 21.14
N GLY A 319 -5.36 12.52 20.53
CA GLY A 319 -6.65 11.99 20.99
C GLY A 319 -6.59 11.30 22.35
N PHE A 320 -5.42 10.85 22.80
CA PHE A 320 -5.24 10.24 24.13
C PHE A 320 -5.15 11.29 25.26
N GLY A 321 -4.83 12.54 24.93
CA GLY A 321 -4.54 13.57 25.92
C GLY A 321 -3.14 13.39 26.54
N LYS A 322 -3.06 13.40 27.88
CA LYS A 322 -1.78 13.24 28.57
C LYS A 322 -1.41 11.76 28.70
N VAL A 323 -0.39 11.32 27.98
CA VAL A 323 0.20 9.97 28.03
C VAL A 323 1.70 10.05 28.31
N ARG A 324 2.24 9.08 29.06
CA ARG A 324 3.68 8.99 29.39
C ARG A 324 4.48 8.39 28.24
N SER A 325 4.00 7.29 27.71
CA SER A 325 4.64 6.56 26.63
C SER A 325 3.60 5.89 25.74
N ILE A 326 3.89 5.83 24.43
CA ILE A 326 3.02 5.26 23.41
C ILE A 326 3.80 4.20 22.64
N ILE A 327 3.19 3.04 22.40
CA ILE A 327 3.66 2.09 21.41
C ILE A 327 2.96 2.41 20.08
N TYR A 328 3.73 2.61 19.02
CA TYR A 328 3.25 2.54 17.66
C TYR A 328 3.60 1.19 17.06
N ILE A 329 2.62 0.51 16.46
CA ILE A 329 2.78 -0.81 15.85
C ILE A 329 2.64 -0.69 14.34
N GLY A 330 3.65 -1.16 13.61
CA GLY A 330 3.69 -1.16 12.15
C GLY A 330 4.41 -2.38 11.60
N ASP A 331 4.27 -2.66 10.32
CA ASP A 331 4.84 -3.81 9.63
C ASP A 331 5.94 -3.45 8.63
N SER A 332 6.27 -2.17 8.50
CA SER A 332 7.18 -1.64 7.49
C SER A 332 8.31 -0.78 8.06
N MET A 333 9.33 -0.54 7.22
CA MET A 333 10.38 0.44 7.56
C MET A 333 9.89 1.88 7.51
N GLU A 334 8.88 2.19 6.72
CA GLU A 334 8.22 3.52 6.77
C GLU A 334 7.65 3.80 8.16
N ASP A 335 7.01 2.79 8.77
CA ASP A 335 6.49 2.90 10.13
C ASP A 335 7.59 3.09 11.16
N ALA A 336 8.69 2.34 11.03
CA ALA A 336 9.86 2.49 11.91
C ALA A 336 10.47 3.90 11.82
N ILE A 337 10.59 4.44 10.60
CA ILE A 337 11.10 5.79 10.36
C ILE A 337 10.11 6.85 10.89
N MET A 338 8.81 6.67 10.66
CA MET A 338 7.76 7.55 11.18
C MET A 338 7.80 7.60 12.71
N ALA A 339 7.89 6.44 13.37
CA ALA A 339 8.02 6.35 14.83
C ALA A 339 9.31 7.00 15.35
N SER A 340 10.43 6.85 14.62
CA SER A 340 11.69 7.51 14.98
C SER A 340 11.56 9.03 14.93
N ARG A 341 10.99 9.59 13.85
CA ARG A 341 10.74 11.02 13.70
C ARG A 341 9.79 11.56 14.78
N ALA A 342 8.72 10.82 15.08
CA ALA A 342 7.80 11.18 16.16
C ALA A 342 8.50 11.16 17.53
N ARG A 343 9.44 10.23 17.75
CA ARG A 343 10.26 10.18 18.97
C ARG A 343 11.16 11.40 19.12
N ASP A 344 11.75 11.88 18.03
CA ASP A 344 12.58 13.10 18.05
C ASP A 344 11.78 14.33 18.51
N GLU A 345 10.49 14.39 18.16
CA GLU A 345 9.59 15.47 18.59
C GLU A 345 9.10 15.32 20.04
N THR A 346 8.74 14.10 20.49
CA THR A 346 8.02 13.92 21.75
C THR A 346 8.77 13.10 22.81
N ARG A 347 9.79 12.32 22.43
CA ARG A 347 10.55 11.35 23.25
C ARG A 347 9.69 10.24 23.90
N ARG A 348 8.41 10.12 23.52
CA ARG A 348 7.42 9.22 24.16
C ARG A 348 7.08 8.00 23.33
N VAL A 349 7.59 7.90 22.09
CA VAL A 349 7.21 6.85 21.15
C VAL A 349 8.16 5.67 21.21
N ILE A 350 7.61 4.48 21.32
CA ILE A 350 8.26 3.18 21.18
C ILE A 350 7.74 2.55 19.87
N PHE A 351 8.60 1.99 19.06
CA PHE A 351 8.20 1.26 17.87
C PHE A 351 8.14 -0.24 18.11
N ALA A 352 7.03 -0.86 17.74
CA ALA A 352 6.85 -2.31 17.68
C ALA A 352 6.66 -2.76 16.23
N GLY A 353 7.65 -3.43 15.66
CA GLY A 353 7.55 -4.01 14.32
C GLY A 353 6.89 -5.39 14.35
N VAL A 354 5.90 -5.64 13.48
CA VAL A 354 5.30 -6.96 13.28
C VAL A 354 5.76 -7.54 11.93
N TYR A 355 6.10 -8.84 11.86
CA TYR A 355 6.74 -9.40 10.67
C TYR A 355 5.99 -10.57 10.02
N ARG A 356 5.08 -11.27 10.72
CA ARG A 356 4.47 -12.53 10.27
C ARG A 356 3.58 -12.39 9.03
N TYR A 357 2.97 -11.25 8.85
CA TYR A 357 2.05 -10.99 7.74
C TYR A 357 2.65 -10.10 6.66
N THR A 358 3.97 -9.90 6.67
CA THR A 358 4.70 -9.31 5.55
C THR A 358 4.96 -10.37 4.47
N ILE A 359 5.17 -9.94 3.22
CA ILE A 359 5.42 -10.87 2.10
C ILE A 359 6.76 -11.60 2.25
N PHE A 360 7.76 -10.92 2.83
CA PHE A 360 9.11 -11.45 3.07
C PHE A 360 9.41 -11.45 4.56
N GLU A 361 8.77 -12.38 5.27
CA GLU A 361 8.76 -12.48 6.72
C GLU A 361 10.16 -12.50 7.35
N GLU A 362 11.05 -13.38 6.87
CA GLU A 362 12.42 -13.50 7.40
C GLU A 362 13.28 -12.27 7.10
N GLU A 363 13.07 -11.67 5.94
CA GLU A 363 13.79 -10.46 5.54
C GLU A 363 13.40 -9.30 6.44
N MET A 364 12.10 -9.11 6.67
CA MET A 364 11.58 -8.04 7.53
C MET A 364 12.06 -8.20 8.97
N LEU A 365 12.07 -9.42 9.51
CA LEU A 365 12.64 -9.70 10.83
C LEU A 365 14.13 -9.29 10.90
N ARG A 366 14.94 -9.65 9.89
CA ARG A 366 16.34 -9.25 9.81
C ARG A 366 16.51 -7.73 9.74
N ILE A 367 15.67 -7.07 8.96
CA ILE A 367 15.66 -5.61 8.83
C ILE A 367 15.35 -4.95 10.18
N PHE A 368 14.28 -5.35 10.87
CA PHE A 368 13.92 -4.79 12.17
C PHE A 368 15.01 -5.02 13.25
N LEU A 369 15.64 -6.18 13.25
CA LEU A 369 16.80 -6.45 14.12
C LEU A 369 17.99 -5.53 13.78
N LYS A 370 18.30 -5.36 12.50
CA LYS A 370 19.39 -4.51 12.00
C LYS A 370 19.18 -3.04 12.40
N TYR A 371 17.95 -2.54 12.26
CA TYR A 371 17.59 -1.16 12.62
C TYR A 371 17.30 -0.97 14.11
N ARG A 372 17.46 -2.01 14.93
CA ARG A 372 17.33 -1.97 16.39
C ARG A 372 15.96 -1.48 16.83
N CYS A 373 14.90 -1.99 16.20
CA CYS A 373 13.54 -1.71 16.61
C CYS A 373 13.32 -2.06 18.09
N ASP A 374 12.51 -1.29 18.80
CA ASP A 374 12.40 -1.39 20.26
C ASP A 374 11.73 -2.70 20.69
N ILE A 375 10.69 -3.11 19.94
CA ILE A 375 9.96 -4.36 20.08
C ILE A 375 9.82 -4.95 18.67
N ILE A 376 9.97 -6.27 18.55
CA ILE A 376 9.70 -7.01 17.31
C ILE A 376 8.82 -8.19 17.68
N LEU A 377 7.70 -8.35 16.99
CA LEU A 377 6.65 -9.32 17.29
C LEU A 377 6.33 -10.15 16.05
N PRO A 378 5.92 -11.42 16.20
CA PRO A 378 5.30 -12.13 15.10
C PRO A 378 4.03 -11.40 14.62
N THR A 379 3.14 -11.09 15.55
CA THR A 379 1.88 -10.37 15.29
C THR A 379 1.57 -9.41 16.43
N VAL A 380 0.53 -8.61 16.28
CA VAL A 380 0.02 -7.73 17.34
C VAL A 380 -0.55 -8.51 18.54
N ASN A 381 -0.89 -9.78 18.34
CA ASN A 381 -1.58 -10.61 19.36
C ASN A 381 -0.70 -11.01 20.55
N GLU A 382 0.62 -10.95 20.41
CA GLU A 382 1.57 -11.27 21.46
C GLU A 382 1.76 -10.12 22.46
N LEU A 383 1.40 -8.88 22.07
CA LEU A 383 1.66 -7.68 22.86
C LEU A 383 0.99 -7.69 24.25
N PRO A 384 -0.30 -8.12 24.44
CA PRO A 384 -0.91 -8.16 25.75
C PRO A 384 -0.09 -9.00 26.76
N SER A 385 0.33 -10.20 26.35
CA SER A 385 1.13 -11.10 27.18
C SER A 385 2.48 -10.50 27.55
N ILE A 386 3.11 -9.80 26.62
CA ILE A 386 4.38 -9.10 26.88
C ILE A 386 4.19 -7.97 27.90
N LEU A 387 3.16 -7.16 27.78
CA LEU A 387 2.87 -6.09 28.73
C LEU A 387 2.59 -6.65 30.16
N GLU A 388 1.82 -7.75 30.26
CA GLU A 388 1.57 -8.45 31.53
C GLU A 388 2.86 -9.02 32.14
N MET A 389 3.70 -9.69 31.36
CA MET A 389 5.01 -10.23 31.79
C MET A 389 5.95 -9.14 32.30
N LEU A 390 5.91 -7.95 31.71
CA LEU A 390 6.71 -6.82 32.14
C LEU A 390 6.14 -6.07 33.35
N GLY A 391 5.04 -6.57 33.94
CA GLY A 391 4.49 -6.09 35.21
C GLY A 391 3.31 -5.12 35.05
N ARG A 392 2.73 -4.99 33.85
CA ARG A 392 1.44 -4.32 33.66
C ARG A 392 0.33 -5.29 34.10
N ARG A 393 -0.43 -4.92 35.13
CA ARG A 393 -1.61 -5.67 35.57
C ARG A 393 -2.85 -5.12 34.89
N LYS A 394 -3.87 -6.00 34.75
CA LYS A 394 -5.22 -5.58 34.33
C LYS A 394 -5.79 -4.64 35.43
N ASN A 395 -6.32 -3.51 34.99
CA ASN A 395 -7.08 -2.60 35.86
C ASN A 395 -8.46 -3.15 36.15
#